data_322dcb40e51b84608a933f8037a593ce
#
_entry.id   322dcb40e51b84608a933f8037a593ce
#
_cell.length_a   1.000
_cell.length_b   1.000
_cell.length_c   1.000
_cell.angle_alpha   90.00
_cell.angle_beta   90.00
_cell.angle_gamma   90.00
#
_symmetry.space_group_name_H-M   'P 1'
#
loop_
_entity.id
_entity.type
_entity.pdbx_description
1 polymer ?
#
loop_
_entity_poly.entity_id
_entity_poly.type
_entity_poly.pdbx_seq_one_letter_code
_entity_poly.pdbx_strand_id
1 'polypeptide(L)'
;VGDVFGQRTGSVMAPGLGLAFGLTGDEYIETARNNGWLLCSDDVATPANTSATEDLQLRATLEPVRDLKIDLSATRTATKSRSVQFMYEGSPTTYSGSFTMTTISLRSALEGMGDANNGYNSPSFNEFCGKVNAFRDRVQAQYEGSSVQDANPVNAYGADVLIPAFLDTYTMGAGGSLDIFPVLTRLLPNWSIRYGGLAKMPWIRDHFKSVNLNHSYKSVYSVGSYASYSSWMEYMGDLGYVKAADGSLTPSSRYNISTVSINEAFSPLLGVDMTFNNNLTCKVEYRTTRVLNLSMTSVHINESQSKDWVIGMGYKISNFNLFGSGSGSSRKAAGGKGRNDDNKNNSSKTQTTSKKGINHDLNTRLDVSFRRQAAITRDIASGVSSASSGNSALKISLQADYTLSRMLTLTAYYDRQTNTPLLSSSGYPTTTQDFGVSLKFSLTR
;
A
#
# COMPACT_ATOMS: atom_id res chain seq x y z
N VAL A 1 20.34 -31.22 -22.50
CA VAL A 1 19.98 -29.87 -22.86
C VAL A 1 21.01 -29.42 -23.88
N GLY A 2 20.58 -29.13 -25.12
CA GLY A 2 21.48 -28.69 -26.20
C GLY A 2 21.85 -27.23 -26.07
N ASP A 3 22.53 -26.70 -27.06
CA ASP A 3 22.98 -25.30 -27.09
C ASP A 3 21.84 -24.30 -27.06
N VAL A 4 21.99 -23.24 -26.25
CA VAL A 4 20.98 -22.21 -26.04
C VAL A 4 20.63 -21.43 -27.32
N PHE A 5 21.50 -21.44 -28.33
CA PHE A 5 21.33 -20.68 -29.58
C PHE A 5 20.71 -21.44 -30.75
N GLY A 6 20.16 -22.64 -30.52
CA GLY A 6 19.49 -23.42 -31.57
C GLY A 6 20.45 -24.14 -32.50
N GLN A 7 21.70 -24.35 -32.10
CA GLN A 7 22.66 -25.15 -32.83
C GLN A 7 22.40 -26.64 -32.62
N ARG A 8 22.66 -27.46 -33.61
CA ARG A 8 22.60 -28.91 -33.49
C ARG A 8 23.83 -29.40 -32.72
N THR A 9 23.59 -30.13 -31.65
CA THR A 9 24.62 -30.88 -30.95
C THR A 9 24.31 -32.37 -31.12
N GLY A 10 24.97 -33.02 -32.09
CA GLY A 10 24.63 -34.39 -32.48
C GLY A 10 23.25 -34.48 -33.17
N SER A 11 22.38 -35.35 -32.67
CA SER A 11 21.02 -35.53 -33.18
C SER A 11 19.96 -34.67 -32.47
N VAL A 12 20.37 -33.91 -31.43
CA VAL A 12 19.47 -33.11 -30.61
C VAL A 12 19.52 -31.67 -31.04
N MET A 13 18.39 -31.08 -31.37
CA MET A 13 18.27 -29.63 -31.64
C MET A 13 18.14 -28.86 -30.33
N ALA A 14 18.94 -27.84 -30.20
CA ALA A 14 18.82 -26.92 -29.08
C ALA A 14 17.60 -25.99 -29.22
N PRO A 15 17.04 -25.51 -28.12
CA PRO A 15 15.79 -24.74 -28.10
C PRO A 15 15.84 -23.35 -28.80
N GLY A 16 17.01 -22.86 -29.18
CA GLY A 16 17.16 -21.66 -30.01
C GLY A 16 17.12 -20.32 -29.25
N LEU A 17 17.28 -19.25 -30.05
CA LEU A 17 17.33 -17.87 -29.51
C LEU A 17 16.02 -17.46 -28.82
N GLY A 18 14.89 -17.97 -29.27
CA GLY A 18 13.60 -17.67 -28.63
C GLY A 18 13.57 -18.00 -27.13
N LEU A 19 14.14 -19.16 -26.74
CA LEU A 19 14.28 -19.54 -25.34
C LEU A 19 15.27 -18.60 -24.61
N ALA A 20 16.40 -18.29 -25.25
CA ALA A 20 17.43 -17.45 -24.65
C ALA A 20 16.92 -16.04 -24.32
N PHE A 21 15.99 -15.51 -25.11
CA PHE A 21 15.40 -14.19 -24.91
C PHE A 21 14.00 -14.24 -24.23
N GLY A 22 13.54 -15.42 -23.78
CA GLY A 22 12.24 -15.57 -23.15
C GLY A 22 11.04 -15.38 -24.10
N LEU A 23 11.25 -15.46 -25.41
CA LEU A 23 10.21 -15.34 -26.42
C LEU A 23 9.51 -16.69 -26.67
N THR A 24 9.12 -17.37 -25.60
CA THR A 24 8.46 -18.67 -25.65
C THR A 24 6.99 -18.51 -25.31
N GLY A 25 6.12 -18.86 -26.27
CA GLY A 25 4.66 -18.89 -26.07
C GLY A 25 4.19 -20.10 -25.26
N ASP A 26 2.88 -20.17 -25.04
CA ASP A 26 2.25 -21.25 -24.29
C ASP A 26 2.46 -22.62 -24.93
N GLU A 27 2.67 -22.69 -26.27
CA GLU A 27 2.90 -23.92 -27.03
C GLU A 27 4.36 -24.39 -27.00
N TYR A 28 5.26 -23.68 -26.30
CA TYR A 28 6.68 -24.01 -26.31
C TYR A 28 6.98 -25.42 -25.80
N ILE A 29 6.29 -25.86 -24.75
CA ILE A 29 6.47 -27.21 -24.18
C ILE A 29 6.14 -28.30 -25.23
N GLU A 30 5.06 -28.11 -26.00
CA GLU A 30 4.65 -29.07 -27.06
C GLU A 30 5.63 -29.04 -28.23
N THR A 31 6.08 -27.84 -28.60
CA THR A 31 7.14 -27.69 -29.61
C THR A 31 8.43 -28.38 -29.16
N ALA A 32 8.81 -28.23 -27.88
CA ALA A 32 9.99 -28.89 -27.32
C ALA A 32 9.82 -30.42 -27.28
N ARG A 33 8.62 -30.94 -26.98
CA ARG A 33 8.29 -32.36 -27.06
C ARG A 33 8.41 -32.88 -28.49
N ASN A 34 7.78 -32.22 -29.45
CA ASN A 34 7.74 -32.64 -30.86
C ASN A 34 9.14 -32.61 -31.50
N ASN A 35 10.02 -31.74 -31.05
CA ASN A 35 11.41 -31.68 -31.50
C ASN A 35 12.35 -32.61 -30.71
N GLY A 36 11.86 -33.39 -29.78
CA GLY A 36 12.68 -34.31 -28.99
C GLY A 36 13.63 -33.62 -28.00
N TRP A 37 13.34 -32.37 -27.55
CA TRP A 37 14.15 -31.64 -26.57
C TRP A 37 13.79 -32.04 -25.15
N LEU A 38 12.62 -32.63 -24.93
CA LEU A 38 12.17 -33.12 -23.64
C LEU A 38 12.25 -34.65 -23.60
N LEU A 39 12.71 -35.19 -22.47
CA LEU A 39 12.61 -36.59 -22.17
C LEU A 39 11.20 -36.86 -21.67
N CYS A 40 10.40 -37.57 -22.50
CA CYS A 40 9.05 -38.00 -22.17
C CYS A 40 9.08 -39.53 -22.00
N SER A 41 8.99 -40.00 -20.77
CA SER A 41 9.00 -41.42 -20.41
C SER A 41 8.11 -41.61 -19.19
N ASP A 42 7.49 -42.77 -19.09
CA ASP A 42 6.66 -43.18 -17.94
C ASP A 42 7.44 -43.20 -16.62
N ASP A 43 8.78 -43.26 -16.71
CA ASP A 43 9.67 -43.21 -15.54
C ASP A 43 9.97 -41.78 -15.07
N VAL A 44 9.57 -40.75 -15.84
CA VAL A 44 9.84 -39.31 -15.51
C VAL A 44 8.63 -38.69 -14.85
N ALA A 45 8.60 -38.69 -13.53
CA ALA A 45 7.52 -38.09 -12.73
C ALA A 45 7.56 -36.56 -12.70
N THR A 46 8.67 -35.95 -13.12
CA THR A 46 8.83 -34.47 -13.06
C THR A 46 8.11 -33.80 -14.23
N PRO A 47 7.15 -32.88 -13.96
CA PRO A 47 6.47 -32.18 -15.04
C PRO A 47 7.39 -31.17 -15.73
N ALA A 48 7.10 -30.87 -17.00
CA ALA A 48 7.69 -29.75 -17.71
C ALA A 48 6.99 -28.47 -17.32
N ASN A 49 7.73 -27.49 -16.82
CA ASN A 49 7.19 -26.24 -16.36
C ASN A 49 7.71 -25.06 -17.19
N THR A 50 6.81 -24.17 -17.57
CA THR A 50 7.16 -22.83 -18.06
C THR A 50 6.60 -21.78 -17.12
N SER A 51 7.35 -20.70 -16.90
CA SER A 51 6.90 -19.56 -16.13
C SER A 51 7.24 -18.27 -16.89
N ALA A 52 6.26 -17.40 -17.04
CA ALA A 52 6.42 -16.08 -17.64
C ALA A 52 5.96 -15.01 -16.65
N THR A 53 6.75 -13.95 -16.49
CA THR A 53 6.39 -12.80 -15.68
C THR A 53 6.41 -11.57 -16.56
N GLU A 54 5.29 -10.87 -16.63
CA GLU A 54 5.15 -9.57 -17.26
C GLU A 54 5.15 -8.52 -16.15
N ASP A 55 6.13 -7.63 -16.14
CA ASP A 55 6.20 -6.51 -15.19
C ASP A 55 6.29 -5.19 -15.95
N LEU A 56 5.25 -4.37 -15.84
CA LEU A 56 5.17 -3.04 -16.41
C LEU A 56 5.15 -2.02 -15.28
N GLN A 57 6.09 -1.09 -15.29
CA GLN A 57 6.17 0.03 -14.37
C GLN A 57 6.26 1.33 -15.14
N LEU A 58 5.26 2.20 -14.96
CA LEU A 58 5.22 3.53 -15.54
C LEU A 58 5.36 4.56 -14.44
N ARG A 59 6.21 5.56 -14.66
CA ARG A 59 6.39 6.68 -13.74
C ARG A 59 6.46 7.97 -14.52
N ALA A 60 5.81 9.01 -14.04
CA ALA A 60 5.88 10.36 -14.59
C ALA A 60 5.90 11.38 -13.45
N THR A 61 6.69 12.42 -13.61
CA THR A 61 6.71 13.56 -12.70
C THR A 61 6.34 14.80 -13.48
N LEU A 62 5.37 15.54 -12.98
CA LEU A 62 4.84 16.77 -13.58
C LEU A 62 5.03 17.94 -12.62
N GLU A 63 5.47 19.07 -13.14
CA GLU A 63 5.58 20.34 -12.41
C GLU A 63 4.82 21.44 -13.18
N PRO A 64 3.47 21.41 -13.18
CA PRO A 64 2.67 22.32 -14.00
C PRO A 64 2.80 23.79 -13.61
N VAL A 65 3.07 24.04 -12.33
CA VAL A 65 3.38 25.38 -11.80
C VAL A 65 4.53 25.27 -10.80
N ARG A 66 5.20 26.40 -10.53
CA ARG A 66 6.30 26.42 -9.54
C ARG A 66 5.84 25.91 -8.18
N ASP A 67 6.67 25.06 -7.56
CA ASP A 67 6.44 24.45 -6.23
C ASP A 67 5.29 23.43 -6.16
N LEU A 68 4.64 23.07 -7.29
CA LEU A 68 3.67 21.99 -7.36
C LEU A 68 4.30 20.81 -8.08
N LYS A 69 4.53 19.74 -7.35
CA LYS A 69 5.05 18.49 -7.89
C LYS A 69 3.97 17.40 -7.83
N ILE A 70 3.74 16.74 -8.95
CA ILE A 70 2.82 15.62 -9.11
C ILE A 70 3.61 14.43 -9.61
N ASP A 71 3.75 13.41 -8.79
CA ASP A 71 4.35 12.13 -9.16
C ASP A 71 3.24 11.12 -9.47
N LEU A 72 3.25 10.58 -10.67
CA LEU A 72 2.33 9.52 -11.13
C LEU A 72 3.08 8.20 -11.21
N SER A 73 2.44 7.11 -10.80
CA SER A 73 2.98 5.77 -10.91
C SER A 73 1.91 4.76 -11.26
N ALA A 74 2.19 3.88 -12.20
CA ALA A 74 1.29 2.78 -12.55
C ALA A 74 2.11 1.49 -12.69
N THR A 75 1.60 0.40 -12.15
CA THR A 75 2.25 -0.90 -12.18
C THR A 75 1.25 -1.98 -12.58
N ARG A 76 1.69 -2.92 -13.40
CA ARG A 76 0.96 -4.15 -13.72
C ARG A 76 1.95 -5.30 -13.73
N THR A 77 1.72 -6.28 -12.90
CA THR A 77 2.52 -7.50 -12.84
C THR A 77 1.61 -8.70 -13.03
N ALA A 78 1.92 -9.55 -13.97
CA ALA A 78 1.20 -10.80 -14.23
C ALA A 78 2.22 -11.94 -14.30
N THR A 79 2.06 -12.94 -13.44
CA THR A 79 2.84 -14.16 -13.49
C THR A 79 1.93 -15.29 -13.97
N LYS A 80 2.38 -16.03 -14.96
CA LYS A 80 1.69 -17.20 -15.52
C LYS A 80 2.67 -18.36 -15.52
N SER A 81 2.26 -19.47 -14.95
CA SER A 81 3.00 -20.74 -14.98
C SER A 81 2.13 -21.82 -15.61
N ARG A 82 2.72 -22.62 -16.47
CA ARG A 82 2.10 -23.79 -17.10
C ARG A 82 2.91 -25.00 -16.73
N SER A 83 2.25 -26.06 -16.27
CA SER A 83 2.86 -27.33 -15.93
C SER A 83 2.19 -28.46 -16.73
N VAL A 84 3.00 -29.21 -17.43
CA VAL A 84 2.54 -30.35 -18.28
C VAL A 84 3.21 -31.62 -17.79
N GLN A 85 2.41 -32.63 -17.45
CA GLN A 85 2.89 -33.96 -17.06
C GLN A 85 2.80 -34.90 -18.26
N PHE A 86 3.93 -35.57 -18.55
CA PHE A 86 4.01 -36.51 -19.66
C PHE A 86 4.03 -37.99 -19.23
N MET A 87 3.99 -38.24 -17.92
CA MET A 87 4.04 -39.59 -17.36
C MET A 87 2.81 -40.44 -17.75
N TYR A 88 1.64 -39.77 -17.81
CA TYR A 88 0.39 -40.42 -18.17
C TYR A 88 -0.26 -39.73 -19.36
N GLU A 89 -0.72 -40.49 -20.32
CA GLU A 89 -1.50 -39.97 -21.44
C GLU A 89 -2.82 -39.38 -20.93
N GLY A 90 -3.17 -38.17 -21.36
CA GLY A 90 -4.36 -37.46 -20.93
C GLY A 90 -4.24 -36.72 -19.58
N SER A 91 -3.04 -36.64 -18.99
CA SER A 91 -2.82 -35.79 -17.81
C SER A 91 -3.16 -34.36 -18.13
N PRO A 92 -3.96 -33.68 -17.28
CA PRO A 92 -4.37 -32.30 -17.54
C PRO A 92 -3.17 -31.34 -17.41
N THR A 93 -3.09 -30.41 -18.35
CA THR A 93 -2.20 -29.27 -18.19
C THR A 93 -2.73 -28.36 -17.08
N THR A 94 -1.86 -27.99 -16.12
CA THR A 94 -2.22 -27.10 -15.04
C THR A 94 -1.64 -25.72 -15.28
N TYR A 95 -2.45 -24.70 -14.98
CA TYR A 95 -2.05 -23.30 -15.05
C TYR A 95 -2.13 -22.70 -13.66
N SER A 96 -1.18 -21.85 -13.32
CA SER A 96 -1.18 -21.12 -12.07
C SER A 96 -0.54 -19.74 -12.27
N GLY A 97 -0.76 -18.85 -11.32
CA GLY A 97 -0.14 -17.55 -11.40
C GLY A 97 -0.64 -16.57 -10.34
N SER A 98 -0.29 -15.33 -10.55
CA SER A 98 -0.74 -14.18 -9.77
C SER A 98 -0.90 -12.96 -10.66
N PHE A 99 -1.70 -11.99 -10.21
CA PHE A 99 -1.94 -10.77 -10.95
C PHE A 99 -2.07 -9.59 -10.00
N THR A 100 -1.41 -8.49 -10.32
CA THR A 100 -1.57 -7.21 -9.63
C THR A 100 -1.60 -6.07 -10.64
N MET A 101 -2.45 -5.08 -10.40
CA MET A 101 -2.54 -3.89 -11.24
C MET A 101 -3.00 -2.68 -10.44
N THR A 102 -2.36 -1.53 -10.68
CA THR A 102 -2.85 -0.27 -10.13
C THR A 102 -4.18 0.11 -10.76
N THR A 103 -5.09 0.60 -9.94
CA THR A 103 -6.44 1.00 -10.30
C THR A 103 -6.85 2.24 -9.52
N ILE A 104 -8.04 2.77 -9.77
CA ILE A 104 -8.62 3.87 -9.00
C ILE A 104 -9.95 3.39 -8.41
N SER A 105 -10.10 3.49 -7.09
CA SER A 105 -11.28 3.06 -6.33
C SER A 105 -11.99 4.23 -5.61
N LEU A 106 -11.81 5.46 -6.10
CA LEU A 106 -12.30 6.70 -5.46
C LEU A 106 -13.80 6.71 -5.18
N ARG A 107 -14.59 5.98 -5.97
CA ARG A 107 -16.05 5.96 -5.84
C ARG A 107 -16.50 5.53 -4.45
N SER A 108 -15.82 4.57 -3.84
CA SER A 108 -16.14 4.04 -2.52
C SER A 108 -15.12 4.41 -1.44
N ALA A 109 -14.05 5.12 -1.80
CA ALA A 109 -12.90 5.42 -0.95
C ALA A 109 -13.22 6.20 0.32
N LEU A 110 -14.16 7.12 0.24
CA LEU A 110 -14.57 8.00 1.35
C LEU A 110 -15.85 7.52 2.04
N GLU A 111 -16.38 6.38 1.61
CA GLU A 111 -17.57 5.78 2.23
C GLU A 111 -17.26 5.37 3.66
N GLY A 112 -18.23 5.60 4.55
CA GLY A 112 -18.16 5.12 5.93
C GLY A 112 -18.50 3.64 6.01
N MET A 113 -17.92 2.94 6.98
CA MET A 113 -18.21 1.52 7.21
C MET A 113 -19.59 1.26 7.81
N GLY A 114 -20.34 2.32 8.14
CA GLY A 114 -21.56 2.21 8.93
C GLY A 114 -21.26 2.00 10.42
N ASP A 115 -22.31 1.77 11.19
CA ASP A 115 -22.26 1.46 12.61
C ASP A 115 -23.33 0.39 12.98
N ALA A 116 -23.33 -0.05 14.23
CA ALA A 116 -24.25 -1.08 14.69
C ALA A 116 -25.73 -0.66 14.57
N ASN A 117 -26.02 0.65 14.65
CA ASN A 117 -27.41 1.14 14.59
C ASN A 117 -27.99 1.04 13.19
N ASN A 118 -27.15 1.14 12.15
CA ASN A 118 -27.56 1.00 10.76
C ASN A 118 -27.17 -0.37 10.15
N GLY A 119 -26.82 -1.37 10.97
CA GLY A 119 -26.44 -2.70 10.51
C GLY A 119 -25.19 -2.70 9.64
N TYR A 120 -24.26 -1.76 9.85
CA TYR A 120 -23.04 -1.59 9.06
C TYR A 120 -23.30 -1.43 7.55
N ASN A 121 -24.40 -0.76 7.20
CA ASN A 121 -24.82 -0.55 5.82
C ASN A 121 -23.75 0.16 4.99
N SER A 122 -23.56 -0.30 3.75
CA SER A 122 -22.66 0.28 2.75
C SER A 122 -23.39 0.39 1.42
N PRO A 123 -23.57 1.60 0.88
CA PRO A 123 -24.16 1.81 -0.44
C PRO A 123 -23.42 1.05 -1.54
N SER A 124 -22.08 1.04 -1.53
CA SER A 124 -21.29 0.30 -2.51
C SER A 124 -21.49 -1.21 -2.42
N PHE A 125 -21.64 -1.76 -1.21
CA PHE A 125 -21.94 -3.18 -1.04
C PHE A 125 -23.34 -3.54 -1.55
N ASN A 126 -24.33 -2.71 -1.28
CA ASN A 126 -25.70 -2.91 -1.78
C ASN A 126 -25.73 -2.84 -3.31
N GLU A 127 -25.01 -1.90 -3.91
CA GLU A 127 -24.86 -1.82 -5.38
C GLU A 127 -24.19 -3.08 -5.94
N PHE A 128 -23.13 -3.57 -5.30
CA PHE A 128 -22.45 -4.80 -5.68
C PHE A 128 -23.43 -5.99 -5.68
N CYS A 129 -24.15 -6.22 -4.57
CA CYS A 129 -25.14 -7.30 -4.48
C CYS A 129 -26.23 -7.18 -5.56
N GLY A 130 -26.68 -5.95 -5.86
CA GLY A 130 -27.66 -5.69 -6.92
C GLY A 130 -27.13 -6.04 -8.33
N LYS A 131 -25.82 -5.91 -8.56
CA LYS A 131 -25.19 -6.22 -9.84
C LYS A 131 -24.92 -7.72 -10.08
N VAL A 132 -24.78 -8.53 -9.05
CA VAL A 132 -24.39 -9.95 -9.16
C VAL A 132 -25.30 -10.69 -10.15
N ASN A 133 -26.62 -10.54 -10.06
CA ASN A 133 -27.54 -11.21 -10.97
C ASN A 133 -27.39 -10.73 -12.42
N ALA A 134 -27.21 -9.43 -12.64
CA ALA A 134 -27.00 -8.88 -13.98
C ALA A 134 -25.70 -9.39 -14.62
N PHE A 135 -24.63 -9.53 -13.82
CA PHE A 135 -23.38 -10.13 -14.31
C PHE A 135 -23.53 -11.62 -14.57
N ARG A 136 -24.22 -12.37 -13.69
CA ARG A 136 -24.54 -13.78 -13.94
C ARG A 136 -25.28 -13.97 -15.27
N ASP A 137 -26.30 -13.18 -15.54
CA ASP A 137 -27.11 -13.28 -16.77
C ASP A 137 -26.26 -12.97 -18.00
N ARG A 138 -25.34 -12.02 -17.90
CA ARG A 138 -24.38 -11.71 -18.98
C ARG A 138 -23.38 -12.82 -19.22
N VAL A 139 -22.86 -13.47 -18.18
CA VAL A 139 -21.99 -14.64 -18.30
C VAL A 139 -22.80 -15.81 -18.90
N GLN A 140 -24.04 -16.03 -18.44
CA GLN A 140 -24.94 -17.07 -18.97
C GLN A 140 -25.17 -16.89 -20.46
N ALA A 141 -25.37 -15.66 -20.92
CA ALA A 141 -25.57 -15.34 -22.33
C ALA A 141 -24.37 -15.72 -23.22
N GLN A 142 -23.15 -15.78 -22.68
CA GLN A 142 -21.97 -16.25 -23.43
C GLN A 142 -22.00 -17.75 -23.73
N TYR A 143 -22.77 -18.52 -22.96
CA TYR A 143 -22.96 -19.95 -23.16
C TYR A 143 -24.17 -20.30 -24.05
N GLU A 144 -24.92 -19.28 -24.54
CA GLU A 144 -25.99 -19.46 -25.49
C GLU A 144 -25.42 -20.00 -26.80
N GLY A 145 -25.96 -21.14 -27.26
CA GLY A 145 -25.46 -21.86 -28.44
C GLY A 145 -24.46 -22.96 -28.15
N SER A 146 -24.12 -23.20 -26.87
CA SER A 146 -23.35 -24.38 -26.48
C SER A 146 -24.10 -25.66 -26.83
N SER A 147 -23.35 -26.63 -27.39
CA SER A 147 -23.89 -27.98 -27.70
C SER A 147 -24.00 -28.88 -26.46
N VAL A 148 -23.56 -28.39 -25.29
CA VAL A 148 -23.61 -29.15 -24.03
C VAL A 148 -25.05 -29.13 -23.52
N GLN A 149 -25.70 -30.30 -23.63
CA GLN A 149 -27.03 -30.51 -23.08
C GLN A 149 -26.94 -30.81 -21.59
N ASP A 150 -27.94 -30.38 -20.82
CA ASP A 150 -28.07 -30.65 -19.39
C ASP A 150 -26.94 -30.02 -18.52
N ALA A 151 -26.27 -28.97 -19.01
CA ALA A 151 -25.36 -28.21 -18.20
C ALA A 151 -26.12 -27.43 -17.11
N ASN A 152 -25.54 -27.35 -15.91
CA ASN A 152 -26.05 -26.49 -14.85
C ASN A 152 -26.07 -25.03 -15.30
N PRO A 153 -26.96 -24.19 -14.74
CA PRO A 153 -26.88 -22.74 -14.96
C PRO A 153 -25.59 -22.17 -14.37
N VAL A 154 -25.16 -21.01 -14.88
CA VAL A 154 -24.01 -20.28 -14.34
C VAL A 154 -24.21 -20.01 -12.85
N ASN A 155 -23.20 -20.34 -12.06
CA ASN A 155 -23.21 -20.09 -10.62
C ASN A 155 -23.10 -18.58 -10.35
N ALA A 156 -24.10 -17.98 -9.69
CA ALA A 156 -24.11 -16.57 -9.32
C ALA A 156 -22.90 -16.17 -8.43
N TYR A 157 -22.33 -17.11 -7.73
CA TYR A 157 -21.19 -16.90 -6.84
C TYR A 157 -19.87 -17.43 -7.40
N GLY A 158 -19.82 -17.69 -8.70
CA GLY A 158 -18.59 -18.06 -9.41
C GLY A 158 -17.61 -16.90 -9.54
N ALA A 159 -16.34 -17.21 -9.72
CA ALA A 159 -15.29 -16.21 -9.89
C ALA A 159 -15.51 -15.33 -11.13
N ASP A 160 -16.05 -15.90 -12.19
CA ASP A 160 -16.42 -15.27 -13.46
C ASP A 160 -17.61 -14.30 -13.36
N VAL A 161 -18.39 -14.37 -12.27
CA VAL A 161 -19.50 -13.45 -11.97
C VAL A 161 -19.10 -12.44 -10.91
N LEU A 162 -18.59 -12.93 -9.76
CA LEU A 162 -18.32 -12.05 -8.61
C LEU A 162 -17.15 -11.11 -8.84
N ILE A 163 -16.07 -11.55 -9.49
CA ILE A 163 -14.90 -10.70 -9.69
C ILE A 163 -15.19 -9.52 -10.64
N PRO A 164 -15.79 -9.72 -11.82
CA PRO A 164 -16.20 -8.62 -12.68
C PRO A 164 -17.18 -7.66 -12.02
N ALA A 165 -18.19 -8.17 -11.31
CA ALA A 165 -19.13 -7.33 -10.57
C ALA A 165 -18.45 -6.51 -9.47
N PHE A 166 -17.47 -7.10 -8.77
CA PHE A 166 -16.66 -6.44 -7.75
C PHE A 166 -15.79 -5.33 -8.36
N LEU A 167 -15.11 -5.60 -9.46
CA LEU A 167 -14.33 -4.58 -10.17
C LEU A 167 -15.20 -3.44 -10.69
N ASP A 168 -16.36 -3.75 -11.26
CA ASP A 168 -17.30 -2.73 -11.80
C ASP A 168 -17.87 -1.83 -10.69
N THR A 169 -18.04 -2.36 -9.49
CA THR A 169 -18.57 -1.60 -8.37
C THR A 169 -17.49 -0.77 -7.67
N TYR A 170 -16.35 -1.37 -7.39
CA TYR A 170 -15.34 -0.78 -6.51
C TYR A 170 -14.21 -0.08 -7.26
N THR A 171 -14.06 -0.27 -8.58
CA THR A 171 -13.01 0.40 -9.36
C THR A 171 -13.58 1.29 -10.45
N MET A 172 -12.79 2.27 -10.89
CA MET A 172 -13.11 3.10 -12.03
C MET A 172 -12.61 2.45 -13.33
N GLY A 173 -13.37 2.62 -14.42
CA GLY A 173 -12.96 2.17 -15.75
C GLY A 173 -13.23 0.70 -16.05
N ALA A 174 -13.88 -0.06 -15.15
CA ALA A 174 -14.28 -1.44 -15.43
C ALA A 174 -15.33 -1.53 -16.55
N GLY A 175 -16.27 -0.55 -16.61
CA GLY A 175 -17.20 -0.39 -17.72
C GLY A 175 -18.04 -1.64 -18.02
N GLY A 176 -18.37 -2.41 -16.99
CA GLY A 176 -19.15 -3.63 -17.12
C GLY A 176 -18.42 -4.80 -17.80
N SER A 177 -17.08 -4.80 -17.91
CA SER A 177 -16.34 -5.93 -18.45
C SER A 177 -16.50 -7.19 -17.62
N LEU A 178 -16.40 -8.33 -18.27
CA LEU A 178 -16.37 -9.64 -17.64
C LEU A 178 -14.95 -10.18 -17.38
N ASP A 179 -13.93 -9.34 -17.61
CA ASP A 179 -12.53 -9.74 -17.42
C ASP A 179 -12.18 -9.87 -15.93
N ILE A 180 -11.67 -11.03 -15.55
CA ILE A 180 -11.09 -11.28 -14.21
C ILE A 180 -9.72 -10.58 -14.09
N PHE A 181 -8.96 -10.58 -15.19
CA PHE A 181 -7.64 -9.93 -15.29
C PHE A 181 -7.76 -8.68 -16.18
N PRO A 182 -7.90 -7.49 -15.62
CA PRO A 182 -8.09 -6.29 -16.42
C PRO A 182 -6.97 -6.06 -17.44
N VAL A 183 -7.36 -5.67 -18.65
CA VAL A 183 -6.45 -5.39 -19.74
C VAL A 183 -5.62 -4.12 -19.49
N LEU A 184 -4.50 -3.99 -20.19
CA LEU A 184 -3.56 -2.87 -20.01
C LEU A 184 -4.21 -1.49 -20.22
N THR A 185 -5.20 -1.38 -21.09
CA THR A 185 -5.91 -0.12 -21.34
C THR A 185 -6.69 0.42 -20.13
N ARG A 186 -6.88 -0.41 -19.10
CA ARG A 186 -7.52 -0.05 -17.82
C ARG A 186 -6.54 0.26 -16.70
N LEU A 187 -5.25 0.30 -17.01
CA LEU A 187 -4.20 0.69 -16.09
C LEU A 187 -4.36 2.17 -15.74
N LEU A 188 -4.71 2.47 -14.49
CA LEU A 188 -4.88 3.82 -13.98
C LEU A 188 -3.77 4.14 -12.98
N PRO A 189 -3.18 5.35 -13.04
CA PRO A 189 -2.05 5.68 -12.17
C PRO A 189 -2.48 6.04 -10.75
N ASN A 190 -1.65 5.66 -9.81
CA ASN A 190 -1.58 6.25 -8.48
C ASN A 190 -0.87 7.60 -8.55
N TRP A 191 -1.11 8.50 -7.58
CA TRP A 191 -0.47 9.81 -7.57
C TRP A 191 -0.03 10.26 -6.20
N SER A 192 0.96 11.15 -6.19
CA SER A 192 1.39 11.91 -5.03
C SER A 192 1.57 13.37 -5.42
N ILE A 193 0.94 14.26 -4.69
CA ILE A 193 0.93 15.70 -4.94
C ILE A 193 1.59 16.41 -3.77
N ARG A 194 2.55 17.27 -4.08
CA ARG A 194 3.20 18.13 -3.10
C ARG A 194 3.19 19.57 -3.58
N TYR A 195 2.74 20.48 -2.72
CA TYR A 195 2.69 21.91 -3.02
C TYR A 195 3.33 22.72 -1.91
N GLY A 196 4.41 23.44 -2.23
CA GLY A 196 5.18 24.28 -1.32
C GLY A 196 5.03 25.79 -1.55
N GLY A 197 4.22 26.21 -2.51
CA GLY A 197 4.09 27.61 -2.93
C GLY A 197 3.36 28.52 -1.94
N LEU A 198 2.64 27.98 -0.97
CA LEU A 198 1.85 28.75 0.00
C LEU A 198 2.70 29.73 0.82
N ALA A 199 3.92 29.35 1.19
CA ALA A 199 4.83 30.19 1.96
C ALA A 199 5.27 31.47 1.22
N LYS A 200 5.03 31.56 -0.09
CA LYS A 200 5.35 32.75 -0.91
C LYS A 200 4.25 33.81 -0.87
N MET A 201 3.04 33.46 -0.40
CA MET A 201 1.94 34.42 -0.24
C MET A 201 2.25 35.43 0.89
N PRO A 202 2.04 36.74 0.69
CA PRO A 202 2.47 37.77 1.65
C PRO A 202 1.98 37.51 3.08
N TRP A 203 0.70 37.21 3.26
CA TRP A 203 0.10 36.99 4.58
C TRP A 203 0.56 35.68 5.27
N ILE A 204 1.02 34.66 4.50
CA ILE A 204 1.58 33.43 5.06
C ILE A 204 3.06 33.62 5.40
N ARG A 205 3.82 34.29 4.54
CA ARG A 205 5.25 34.52 4.70
C ARG A 205 5.58 35.27 5.99
N ASP A 206 4.69 36.14 6.44
CA ASP A 206 4.90 36.93 7.67
C ASP A 206 4.90 36.05 8.94
N HIS A 207 4.30 34.87 8.88
CA HIS A 207 4.18 33.91 10.01
C HIS A 207 4.96 32.62 9.82
N PHE A 208 5.14 32.16 8.57
CA PHE A 208 5.71 30.86 8.28
C PHE A 208 6.95 30.95 7.38
N LYS A 209 7.96 30.15 7.70
CA LYS A 209 9.13 29.92 6.84
C LYS A 209 8.78 28.98 5.68
N SER A 210 8.00 27.94 5.96
CA SER A 210 7.57 26.96 4.97
C SER A 210 6.19 26.43 5.32
N VAL A 211 5.39 26.19 4.30
CA VAL A 211 4.12 25.47 4.38
C VAL A 211 4.04 24.54 3.18
N ASN A 212 4.03 23.24 3.44
CA ASN A 212 3.94 22.21 2.40
C ASN A 212 2.61 21.48 2.57
N LEU A 213 1.86 21.38 1.48
CA LEU A 213 0.70 20.51 1.38
C LEU A 213 1.10 19.21 0.71
N ASN A 214 0.66 18.11 1.27
CA ASN A 214 0.93 16.76 0.79
C ASN A 214 -0.39 16.01 0.61
N HIS A 215 -0.54 15.34 -0.52
CA HIS A 215 -1.65 14.44 -0.80
C HIS A 215 -1.11 13.23 -1.56
N SER A 216 -1.51 12.02 -1.19
CA SER A 216 -1.09 10.81 -1.89
C SER A 216 -2.21 9.79 -1.93
N TYR A 217 -2.44 9.23 -3.09
CA TYR A 217 -3.40 8.19 -3.35
C TYR A 217 -2.75 6.97 -3.98
N LYS A 218 -3.08 5.80 -3.46
CA LYS A 218 -2.67 4.51 -4.01
C LYS A 218 -3.83 3.55 -3.97
N SER A 219 -4.05 2.84 -5.08
CA SER A 219 -4.97 1.72 -5.12
C SER A 219 -4.42 0.63 -6.02
N VAL A 220 -4.56 -0.63 -5.58
CA VAL A 220 -4.07 -1.81 -6.28
C VAL A 220 -5.12 -2.90 -6.19
N TYR A 221 -5.49 -3.44 -7.34
CA TYR A 221 -6.22 -4.69 -7.46
C TYR A 221 -5.23 -5.85 -7.51
N SER A 222 -5.51 -6.94 -6.80
CA SER A 222 -4.65 -8.11 -6.72
C SER A 222 -5.45 -9.41 -6.73
N VAL A 223 -5.01 -10.34 -7.56
CA VAL A 223 -5.31 -11.77 -7.48
C VAL A 223 -4.06 -12.43 -6.93
N GLY A 224 -4.07 -12.80 -5.64
CA GLY A 224 -2.87 -13.28 -4.95
C GLY A 224 -2.32 -14.57 -5.55
N SER A 225 -3.21 -15.52 -5.85
CA SER A 225 -2.89 -16.75 -6.58
C SER A 225 -4.13 -17.31 -7.25
N TYR A 226 -3.92 -17.95 -8.38
CA TYR A 226 -4.93 -18.73 -9.06
C TYR A 226 -4.31 -20.03 -9.57
N ALA A 227 -5.16 -21.06 -9.73
CA ALA A 227 -4.80 -22.33 -10.36
C ALA A 227 -5.92 -22.78 -11.29
N SER A 228 -5.61 -23.53 -12.34
CA SER A 228 -6.66 -24.11 -13.18
C SER A 228 -7.34 -25.27 -12.46
N TYR A 229 -8.61 -25.47 -12.78
CA TYR A 229 -9.28 -26.72 -12.39
C TYR A 229 -8.74 -27.88 -13.23
N SER A 230 -8.47 -29.01 -12.59
CA SER A 230 -8.03 -30.25 -13.30
C SER A 230 -9.11 -30.84 -14.16
N SER A 231 -10.38 -30.65 -13.84
CA SER A 231 -11.56 -31.13 -14.55
C SER A 231 -12.18 -30.11 -15.51
N TRP A 232 -11.49 -28.98 -15.77
CA TRP A 232 -12.01 -27.94 -16.66
C TRP A 232 -11.94 -28.39 -18.12
N MET A 233 -13.04 -28.21 -18.83
CA MET A 233 -13.20 -28.53 -20.24
C MET A 233 -13.46 -27.24 -21.01
N GLU A 234 -12.63 -26.92 -21.99
CA GLU A 234 -12.77 -25.75 -22.85
C GLU A 234 -14.02 -25.81 -23.72
N TYR A 235 -14.76 -24.70 -23.78
CA TYR A 235 -15.84 -24.52 -24.73
C TYR A 235 -15.45 -23.55 -25.84
N MET A 236 -15.04 -22.31 -25.45
CA MET A 236 -14.62 -21.26 -26.38
C MET A 236 -13.70 -20.28 -25.67
N GLY A 237 -12.41 -20.28 -25.99
CA GLY A 237 -11.43 -19.39 -25.35
C GLY A 237 -11.31 -19.64 -23.86
N ASP A 238 -11.62 -18.63 -23.05
CA ASP A 238 -11.58 -18.74 -21.57
C ASP A 238 -12.89 -19.27 -20.95
N LEU A 239 -13.90 -19.56 -21.78
CA LEU A 239 -15.17 -20.15 -21.36
C LEU A 239 -15.08 -21.66 -21.38
N GLY A 240 -15.66 -22.31 -20.40
CA GLY A 240 -15.65 -23.76 -20.30
C GLY A 240 -16.54 -24.29 -19.19
N TYR A 241 -16.39 -25.54 -18.90
CA TYR A 241 -17.17 -26.26 -17.91
C TYR A 241 -16.25 -26.98 -16.93
N VAL A 242 -16.64 -27.02 -15.68
CA VAL A 242 -16.05 -27.88 -14.67
C VAL A 242 -16.98 -29.07 -14.48
N LYS A 243 -16.41 -30.26 -14.53
CA LYS A 243 -17.15 -31.52 -14.29
C LYS A 243 -17.20 -31.79 -12.79
N ALA A 244 -18.38 -31.85 -12.22
CA ALA A 244 -18.60 -32.25 -10.84
C ALA A 244 -18.46 -33.78 -10.64
N ALA A 245 -18.40 -34.22 -9.39
CA ALA A 245 -18.24 -35.61 -9.04
C ALA A 245 -19.43 -36.50 -9.49
N ASP A 246 -20.63 -35.91 -9.60
CA ASP A 246 -21.84 -36.55 -10.11
C ASP A 246 -21.91 -36.63 -11.64
N GLY A 247 -20.88 -36.08 -12.32
CA GLY A 247 -20.81 -36.03 -13.77
C GLY A 247 -21.46 -34.82 -14.42
N SER A 248 -22.15 -33.98 -13.66
CA SER A 248 -22.76 -32.74 -14.16
C SER A 248 -21.70 -31.72 -14.60
N LEU A 249 -22.03 -30.91 -15.60
CA LEU A 249 -21.17 -29.87 -16.14
C LEU A 249 -21.71 -28.51 -15.67
N THR A 250 -20.84 -27.73 -15.07
CA THR A 250 -21.18 -26.38 -14.62
C THR A 250 -20.31 -25.37 -15.35
N PRO A 251 -20.88 -24.33 -15.98
CA PRO A 251 -20.14 -23.25 -16.58
C PRO A 251 -19.21 -22.61 -15.55
N SER A 252 -17.95 -22.45 -15.90
CA SER A 252 -16.93 -21.88 -14.99
C SER A 252 -15.77 -21.32 -15.79
N SER A 253 -15.12 -20.29 -15.28
CA SER A 253 -13.82 -19.88 -15.78
C SER A 253 -12.78 -20.99 -15.60
N ARG A 254 -11.72 -20.95 -16.40
CA ARG A 254 -10.59 -21.89 -16.29
C ARG A 254 -9.95 -21.87 -14.89
N TYR A 255 -10.00 -20.73 -14.21
CA TYR A 255 -9.20 -20.49 -13.00
C TYR A 255 -10.02 -20.59 -11.73
N ASN A 256 -9.53 -21.42 -10.83
CA ASN A 256 -9.96 -21.45 -9.43
C ASN A 256 -9.24 -20.32 -8.68
N ILE A 257 -9.99 -19.29 -8.30
CA ILE A 257 -9.51 -18.14 -7.55
C ILE A 257 -10.21 -18.14 -6.21
N SER A 258 -9.44 -18.24 -5.12
CA SER A 258 -10.02 -18.27 -3.78
C SER A 258 -10.33 -16.88 -3.25
N THR A 259 -9.48 -15.89 -3.57
CA THR A 259 -9.61 -14.51 -3.03
C THR A 259 -9.04 -13.50 -4.01
N VAL A 260 -9.72 -12.37 -4.14
CA VAL A 260 -9.18 -11.16 -4.78
C VAL A 260 -9.26 -9.99 -3.82
N SER A 261 -8.38 -9.00 -3.98
CA SER A 261 -8.35 -7.85 -3.10
C SER A 261 -8.20 -6.52 -3.84
N ILE A 262 -8.77 -5.46 -3.25
CA ILE A 262 -8.48 -4.08 -3.60
C ILE A 262 -7.91 -3.43 -2.34
N ASN A 263 -6.67 -2.95 -2.45
CA ASN A 263 -5.99 -2.22 -1.40
C ASN A 263 -5.93 -0.75 -1.78
N GLU A 264 -6.56 0.10 -0.99
CA GLU A 264 -6.65 1.52 -1.21
C GLU A 264 -6.08 2.30 -0.04
N ALA A 265 -5.31 3.35 -0.32
CA ALA A 265 -4.69 4.18 0.70
C ALA A 265 -4.58 5.64 0.26
N PHE A 266 -5.05 6.53 1.11
CA PHE A 266 -4.65 7.93 1.14
C PHE A 266 -3.61 8.12 2.25
N SER A 267 -2.37 8.38 1.89
CA SER A 267 -1.28 8.46 2.85
C SER A 267 -0.31 9.62 2.54
N PRO A 268 -0.71 10.85 2.89
CA PRO A 268 -1.99 11.27 3.50
C PRO A 268 -3.11 11.60 2.49
N LEU A 269 -4.37 11.65 2.96
CA LEU A 269 -5.46 12.30 2.22
C LEU A 269 -5.26 13.81 2.21
N LEU A 270 -4.88 14.38 3.37
CA LEU A 270 -4.43 15.75 3.51
C LEU A 270 -3.32 15.79 4.55
N GLY A 271 -2.16 16.29 4.16
CA GLY A 271 -1.04 16.55 5.05
C GLY A 271 -0.59 18.00 4.92
N VAL A 272 -0.33 18.64 6.05
CA VAL A 272 0.19 20.00 6.12
C VAL A 272 1.41 19.99 7.03
N ASP A 273 2.57 20.31 6.46
CA ASP A 273 3.82 20.49 7.20
C ASP A 273 4.14 21.97 7.25
N MET A 274 4.20 22.54 8.44
CA MET A 274 4.41 23.97 8.68
C MET A 274 5.66 24.21 9.51
N THR A 275 6.47 25.18 9.11
CA THR A 275 7.56 25.70 9.92
C THR A 275 7.33 27.19 10.13
N PHE A 276 7.13 27.60 11.37
CA PHE A 276 6.92 28.98 11.75
C PHE A 276 8.24 29.79 11.78
N ASN A 277 8.15 31.09 11.74
CA ASN A 277 9.32 31.99 11.81
C ASN A 277 10.08 31.87 13.13
N ASN A 278 9.43 31.43 14.21
CA ASN A 278 10.03 31.16 15.52
C ASN A 278 10.63 29.77 15.68
N ASN A 279 10.78 28.99 14.58
CA ASN A 279 11.26 27.59 14.53
C ASN A 279 10.32 26.55 15.17
N LEU A 280 9.08 26.90 15.47
CA LEU A 280 8.05 25.91 15.77
C LEU A 280 7.74 25.14 14.48
N THR A 281 7.78 23.82 14.55
CA THR A 281 7.32 22.95 13.47
C THR A 281 5.98 22.33 13.85
N CYS A 282 5.06 22.27 12.92
CA CYS A 282 3.78 21.61 13.10
C CYS A 282 3.47 20.76 11.89
N LYS A 283 3.06 19.55 12.13
CA LYS A 283 2.63 18.60 11.11
C LYS A 283 1.23 18.11 11.45
N VAL A 284 0.31 18.19 10.50
CA VAL A 284 -1.04 17.64 10.63
C VAL A 284 -1.32 16.75 9.43
N GLU A 285 -1.65 15.51 9.67
CA GLU A 285 -1.97 14.56 8.61
C GLU A 285 -3.26 13.80 8.92
N TYR A 286 -4.08 13.65 7.91
CA TYR A 286 -5.18 12.71 7.90
C TYR A 286 -4.91 11.61 6.88
N ARG A 287 -4.90 10.37 7.35
CA ARG A 287 -4.67 9.17 6.54
C ARG A 287 -5.89 8.27 6.59
N THR A 288 -6.16 7.61 5.50
CA THR A 288 -7.18 6.55 5.47
C THR A 288 -6.69 5.41 4.60
N THR A 289 -6.89 4.20 5.07
CA THR A 289 -6.59 2.98 4.31
C THR A 289 -7.82 2.10 4.32
N ARG A 290 -8.05 1.41 3.21
CA ARG A 290 -9.15 0.46 3.04
C ARG A 290 -8.65 -0.76 2.32
N VAL A 291 -9.02 -1.92 2.79
CA VAL A 291 -8.75 -3.21 2.16
C VAL A 291 -10.07 -3.94 1.99
N LEU A 292 -10.37 -4.31 0.78
CA LEU A 292 -11.51 -5.13 0.41
C LEU A 292 -11.00 -6.48 -0.05
N ASN A 293 -11.35 -7.55 0.64
CA ASN A 293 -11.02 -8.92 0.27
C ASN A 293 -12.31 -9.66 -0.08
N LEU A 294 -12.50 -9.95 -1.36
CA LEU A 294 -13.61 -10.78 -1.83
C LEU A 294 -13.17 -12.25 -1.80
N SER A 295 -13.83 -13.05 -0.96
CA SER A 295 -13.63 -14.49 -0.84
C SER A 295 -14.67 -15.25 -1.68
N MET A 296 -14.19 -16.05 -2.63
CA MET A 296 -15.04 -16.93 -3.43
C MET A 296 -15.48 -18.16 -2.63
N THR A 297 -14.63 -18.62 -1.70
CA THR A 297 -14.89 -19.85 -0.93
C THR A 297 -16.01 -19.65 0.09
N SER A 298 -16.03 -18.50 0.74
CA SER A 298 -17.01 -18.20 1.80
C SER A 298 -18.07 -17.17 1.38
N VAL A 299 -18.04 -16.73 0.11
CA VAL A 299 -19.04 -15.83 -0.51
C VAL A 299 -19.27 -14.57 0.31
N HIS A 300 -18.18 -13.93 0.73
CA HIS A 300 -18.26 -12.66 1.47
C HIS A 300 -17.14 -11.68 1.13
N ILE A 301 -17.36 -10.42 1.43
CA ILE A 301 -16.34 -9.38 1.39
C ILE A 301 -15.91 -9.06 2.81
N ASN A 302 -14.61 -9.24 3.10
CA ASN A 302 -14.00 -8.70 4.32
C ASN A 302 -13.47 -7.30 4.01
N GLU A 303 -14.10 -6.30 4.63
CA GLU A 303 -13.70 -4.91 4.53
C GLU A 303 -12.98 -4.47 5.80
N SER A 304 -11.74 -4.02 5.67
CA SER A 304 -10.98 -3.41 6.76
C SER A 304 -10.67 -1.96 6.42
N GLN A 305 -11.00 -1.03 7.32
CA GLN A 305 -10.73 0.39 7.17
C GLN A 305 -9.99 0.94 8.39
N SER A 306 -8.97 1.77 8.17
CA SER A 306 -8.31 2.56 9.20
C SER A 306 -8.36 4.04 8.84
N LYS A 307 -8.68 4.88 9.83
CA LYS A 307 -8.67 6.35 9.75
C LYS A 307 -7.76 6.87 10.84
N ASP A 308 -6.72 7.60 10.43
CA ASP A 308 -5.66 8.06 11.32
C ASP A 308 -5.51 9.58 11.23
N TRP A 309 -5.64 10.26 12.37
CA TRP A 309 -5.20 11.63 12.55
C TRP A 309 -3.83 11.64 13.22
N VAL A 310 -2.88 12.34 12.65
CA VAL A 310 -1.53 12.48 13.21
C VAL A 310 -1.21 13.96 13.31
N ILE A 311 -0.94 14.42 14.52
CA ILE A 311 -0.54 15.80 14.81
C ILE A 311 0.82 15.75 15.50
N GLY A 312 1.83 16.34 14.88
CA GLY A 312 3.17 16.46 15.44
C GLY A 312 3.53 17.92 15.63
N MET A 313 4.09 18.27 16.77
CA MET A 313 4.63 19.60 17.06
C MET A 313 6.06 19.46 17.56
N GLY A 314 6.96 20.27 17.05
CA GLY A 314 8.35 20.30 17.49
C GLY A 314 8.81 21.74 17.71
N TYR A 315 9.47 21.98 18.84
CA TYR A 315 10.02 23.30 19.14
C TYR A 315 11.44 23.18 19.64
N LYS A 316 12.33 23.97 19.06
CA LYS A 316 13.73 24.04 19.45
C LYS A 316 14.00 25.39 20.17
N ILE A 317 14.39 25.31 21.44
CA ILE A 317 14.84 26.43 22.24
C ILE A 317 16.37 26.40 22.29
N SER A 318 17.02 27.35 21.65
CA SER A 318 18.47 27.46 21.67
C SER A 318 18.92 28.24 22.93
N ASN A 319 20.08 27.83 23.48
CA ASN A 319 20.66 28.46 24.69
C ASN A 319 19.76 28.36 25.93
N PHE A 320 19.02 27.30 26.10
CA PHE A 320 18.20 27.05 27.28
C PHE A 320 19.04 26.53 28.44
N ASN A 321 19.15 27.30 29.54
CA ASN A 321 19.88 26.89 30.74
C ASN A 321 18.89 26.35 31.78
N LEU A 322 18.78 25.02 31.88
CA LEU A 322 17.94 24.37 32.89
C LEU A 322 18.51 24.48 34.29
N PHE A 323 19.83 24.46 34.41
CA PHE A 323 20.54 24.63 35.66
C PHE A 323 21.12 26.06 35.68
N GLY A 324 20.32 27.04 36.09
CA GLY A 324 20.71 28.46 36.12
C GLY A 324 22.04 28.68 36.80
N SER A 325 23.09 28.85 36.02
CA SER A 325 24.30 29.50 36.51
C SER A 325 23.95 30.96 36.79
N GLY A 326 24.01 31.36 38.05
CA GLY A 326 23.68 32.68 38.49
C GLY A 326 24.29 33.76 37.61
N SER A 327 23.45 34.48 36.90
CA SER A 327 23.83 35.65 36.15
C SER A 327 24.29 36.69 37.12
N GLY A 328 25.60 36.88 37.23
CA GLY A 328 26.14 38.08 37.80
C GLY A 328 25.63 39.31 37.05
N SER A 329 24.65 39.99 37.61
CA SER A 329 24.20 41.29 37.14
C SER A 329 25.38 42.26 37.15
N SER A 330 25.93 42.52 35.95
CA SER A 330 26.83 43.66 35.80
C SER A 330 26.01 44.95 36.03
N ARG A 331 26.04 45.43 37.27
CA ARG A 331 25.59 46.76 37.61
C ARG A 331 26.40 47.74 36.76
N LYS A 332 25.75 48.44 35.85
CA LYS A 332 26.29 49.67 35.27
C LYS A 332 26.51 50.67 36.38
N ALA A 333 27.72 50.84 36.76
CA ALA A 333 28.10 52.05 37.59
C ALA A 333 28.00 53.25 36.67
N ALA A 334 27.09 54.13 37.03
CA ALA A 334 26.99 55.49 36.47
C ALA A 334 28.02 56.40 37.14
N GLY A 335 28.72 57.18 36.34
CA GLY A 335 29.25 58.45 36.75
C GLY A 335 30.72 58.50 37.13
N GLY A 336 31.51 59.27 36.34
CA GLY A 336 32.81 59.75 36.66
C GLY A 336 33.48 60.46 35.48
N LYS A 337 33.23 61.75 35.32
CA LYS A 337 34.03 62.63 34.46
C LYS A 337 35.48 62.74 34.98
N GLY A 338 36.47 62.73 34.09
CA GLY A 338 37.76 63.33 34.46
C GLY A 338 38.93 62.84 33.58
N ARG A 339 39.31 63.80 32.68
CA ARG A 339 40.68 64.20 32.24
C ARG A 339 41.53 63.24 31.37
N ASN A 340 41.93 63.88 30.29
CA ASN A 340 43.02 63.58 29.36
C ASN A 340 44.33 63.23 30.10
N ASP A 341 45.06 62.26 29.55
CA ASP A 341 46.48 62.40 29.27
C ASP A 341 46.93 61.33 28.23
N ASP A 342 47.63 61.85 27.24
CA ASP A 342 48.33 61.10 26.21
C ASP A 342 49.44 60.21 26.80
N ASN A 343 49.54 58.96 26.40
CA ASN A 343 50.84 58.46 26.02
C ASN A 343 50.79 57.16 25.27
N LYS A 344 51.69 57.03 24.34
CA LYS A 344 51.91 56.04 23.32
C LYS A 344 52.31 54.66 23.85
N ASN A 345 51.99 53.70 22.96
CA ASN A 345 52.69 52.42 22.69
C ASN A 345 52.62 51.29 23.71
N ASN A 346 51.85 50.24 23.49
CA ASN A 346 52.47 48.96 23.07
C ASN A 346 51.42 47.95 22.65
N SER A 347 51.65 47.38 21.50
CA SER A 347 50.93 46.26 20.93
C SER A 347 51.06 44.99 21.75
N SER A 348 49.99 44.55 22.33
CA SER A 348 49.78 43.09 22.57
C SER A 348 48.34 42.77 22.16
N LYS A 349 48.22 42.15 21.00
CA LYS A 349 47.01 41.47 20.55
C LYS A 349 46.71 40.37 21.54
N THR A 350 45.92 40.66 22.54
CA THR A 350 45.24 39.63 23.31
C THR A 350 44.14 39.10 22.39
N GLN A 351 44.42 38.01 21.74
CA GLN A 351 43.39 37.18 21.14
C GLN A 351 42.44 36.76 22.26
N THR A 352 41.36 37.48 22.40
CA THR A 352 40.16 36.95 23.09
C THR A 352 39.67 35.79 22.27
N THR A 353 40.19 34.59 22.57
CA THR A 353 39.50 33.35 22.19
C THR A 353 38.14 33.41 22.85
N SER A 354 37.14 33.84 22.09
CA SER A 354 35.75 33.62 22.48
C SER A 354 35.58 32.11 22.68
N LYS A 355 35.58 31.68 23.94
CA LYS A 355 35.18 30.34 24.30
C LYS A 355 33.81 30.18 23.70
N LYS A 356 33.72 29.41 22.58
CA LYS A 356 32.50 29.03 21.95
C LYS A 356 31.70 28.24 22.99
N GLY A 357 30.78 28.93 23.68
CA GLY A 357 29.98 28.37 24.76
C GLY A 357 29.28 27.12 24.23
N ILE A 358 29.13 26.14 25.08
CA ILE A 358 28.33 24.95 24.79
C ILE A 358 26.91 25.43 24.61
N ASN A 359 26.38 25.31 23.41
CA ASN A 359 24.97 25.61 23.15
C ASN A 359 24.13 24.54 23.81
N HIS A 360 23.45 24.86 24.88
CA HIS A 360 22.46 24.02 25.54
C HIS A 360 21.15 24.20 24.80
N ASP A 361 20.83 23.24 23.91
CA ASP A 361 19.59 23.26 23.15
C ASP A 361 18.57 22.32 23.80
N LEU A 362 17.34 22.80 23.95
CA LEU A 362 16.19 22.00 24.36
C LEU A 362 15.30 21.79 23.13
N ASN A 363 15.19 20.54 22.69
CA ASN A 363 14.27 20.14 21.64
C ASN A 363 13.06 19.48 22.28
N THR A 364 11.88 20.03 22.07
CA THR A 364 10.62 19.44 22.54
C THR A 364 9.83 18.90 21.35
N ARG A 365 9.23 17.74 21.52
CA ARG A 365 8.38 17.11 20.52
C ARG A 365 7.12 16.59 21.19
N LEU A 366 5.98 16.91 20.62
CA LEU A 366 4.67 16.39 20.98
C LEU A 366 4.08 15.72 19.74
N ASP A 367 3.78 14.44 19.86
CA ASP A 367 3.06 13.68 18.84
C ASP A 367 1.73 13.17 19.42
N VAL A 368 0.65 13.47 18.73
CA VAL A 368 -0.70 13.00 19.06
C VAL A 368 -1.23 12.24 17.87
N SER A 369 -1.62 10.99 18.06
CA SER A 369 -2.27 10.22 17.01
C SER A 369 -3.58 9.62 17.51
N PHE A 370 -4.60 9.76 16.69
CA PHE A 370 -5.89 9.12 16.88
C PHE A 370 -6.17 8.20 15.71
N ARG A 371 -6.28 6.90 15.99
CA ARG A 371 -6.57 5.86 15.01
C ARG A 371 -7.90 5.21 15.32
N ARG A 372 -8.73 5.06 14.33
CA ARG A 372 -9.92 4.20 14.38
C ARG A 372 -9.82 3.17 13.27
N GLN A 373 -9.82 1.91 13.65
CA GLN A 373 -9.79 0.77 12.75
C GLN A 373 -11.01 -0.10 12.98
N ALA A 374 -11.61 -0.60 11.92
CA ALA A 374 -12.68 -1.57 11.98
C ALA A 374 -12.56 -2.56 10.82
N ALA A 375 -13.00 -3.78 11.07
CA ALA A 375 -13.15 -4.83 10.07
C ALA A 375 -14.59 -5.33 10.08
N ILE A 376 -15.20 -5.42 8.90
CA ILE A 376 -16.59 -5.82 8.68
C ILE A 376 -16.60 -6.97 7.69
N THR A 377 -17.33 -8.01 8.03
CA THR A 377 -17.66 -9.09 7.12
C THR A 377 -19.03 -8.82 6.51
N ARG A 378 -19.09 -8.81 5.17
CA ARG A 378 -20.29 -8.57 4.38
C ARG A 378 -20.64 -9.83 3.61
N ASP A 379 -21.70 -10.50 4.01
CA ASP A 379 -22.18 -11.72 3.36
C ASP A 379 -22.96 -11.39 2.09
N ILE A 380 -22.52 -11.93 0.96
CA ILE A 380 -23.06 -11.60 -0.35
C ILE A 380 -24.40 -12.30 -0.57
N ALA A 381 -24.55 -13.53 -0.04
CA ALA A 381 -25.76 -14.32 -0.25
C ALA A 381 -26.96 -13.76 0.53
N SER A 382 -26.73 -13.32 1.76
CA SER A 382 -27.79 -12.76 2.61
C SER A 382 -27.91 -11.23 2.54
N GLY A 383 -26.89 -10.52 2.01
CA GLY A 383 -26.82 -9.07 2.04
C GLY A 383 -26.54 -8.47 3.42
N VAL A 384 -26.22 -9.30 4.43
CA VAL A 384 -26.03 -8.87 5.82
C VAL A 384 -24.56 -8.50 6.06
N SER A 385 -24.38 -7.44 6.84
CA SER A 385 -23.05 -6.99 7.27
C SER A 385 -22.91 -7.08 8.78
N SER A 386 -21.75 -7.51 9.26
CA SER A 386 -21.44 -7.62 10.68
C SER A 386 -19.99 -7.20 10.97
N ALA A 387 -19.78 -6.51 12.10
CA ALA A 387 -18.42 -6.20 12.52
C ALA A 387 -17.71 -7.45 13.02
N SER A 388 -16.52 -7.71 12.50
CA SER A 388 -15.68 -8.83 12.93
C SER A 388 -14.65 -8.41 13.98
N SER A 389 -14.12 -7.20 13.89
CA SER A 389 -13.19 -6.63 14.86
C SER A 389 -13.09 -5.11 14.70
N GLY A 390 -12.42 -4.47 15.65
CA GLY A 390 -12.08 -3.06 15.54
C GLY A 390 -11.62 -2.47 16.85
N ASN A 391 -10.90 -1.38 16.75
CA ASN A 391 -10.44 -0.62 17.89
C ASN A 391 -10.28 0.87 17.57
N SER A 392 -10.32 1.67 18.62
CA SER A 392 -9.98 3.08 18.60
C SER A 392 -8.78 3.28 19.53
N ALA A 393 -7.72 3.87 19.03
CA ALA A 393 -6.49 4.10 19.77
C ALA A 393 -6.15 5.61 19.78
N LEU A 394 -5.94 6.17 20.97
CA LEU A 394 -5.37 7.51 21.17
C LEU A 394 -3.98 7.35 21.76
N LYS A 395 -2.97 7.86 21.06
CA LYS A 395 -1.60 7.91 21.55
C LYS A 395 -1.15 9.35 21.66
N ILE A 396 -0.58 9.69 22.81
CA ILE A 396 0.06 10.98 23.09
C ILE A 396 1.50 10.67 23.49
N SER A 397 2.44 11.24 22.80
CA SER A 397 3.88 11.11 23.06
C SER A 397 4.50 12.49 23.21
N LEU A 398 5.11 12.75 24.36
CA LEU A 398 5.86 13.96 24.64
C LEU A 398 7.31 13.60 24.91
N GLN A 399 8.22 14.24 24.19
CA GLN A 399 9.66 14.05 24.36
C GLN A 399 10.35 15.41 24.50
N ALA A 400 11.33 15.48 25.39
CA ALA A 400 12.17 16.64 25.59
C ALA A 400 13.63 16.21 25.65
N ASP A 401 14.41 16.65 24.66
CA ASP A 401 15.84 16.35 24.55
C ASP A 401 16.65 17.59 24.91
N TYR A 402 17.40 17.51 26.02
CA TYR A 402 18.25 18.58 26.49
C TYR A 402 19.72 18.24 26.28
N THR A 403 20.41 19.03 25.47
CA THR A 403 21.82 18.88 25.18
C THR A 403 22.65 19.52 26.28
N LEU A 404 23.18 18.70 27.20
CA LEU A 404 24.06 19.15 28.30
C LEU A 404 25.47 19.45 27.82
N SER A 405 25.96 18.65 26.84
CA SER A 405 27.27 18.87 26.23
C SER A 405 27.27 18.23 24.83
N ARG A 406 28.40 18.37 24.09
CA ARG A 406 28.56 17.70 22.79
C ARG A 406 28.46 16.18 22.87
N MET A 407 28.71 15.61 24.05
CA MET A 407 28.73 14.17 24.29
C MET A 407 27.54 13.70 25.13
N LEU A 408 26.77 14.61 25.73
CA LEU A 408 25.78 14.26 26.74
C LEU A 408 24.44 14.89 26.44
N THR A 409 23.42 14.06 26.23
CA THR A 409 22.03 14.48 26.02
C THR A 409 21.14 13.80 27.07
N LEU A 410 20.34 14.61 27.74
CA LEU A 410 19.29 14.18 28.64
C LEU A 410 17.97 14.15 27.88
N THR A 411 17.30 13.01 27.86
CA THR A 411 15.98 12.83 27.23
C THR A 411 14.95 12.49 28.30
N ALA A 412 13.92 13.28 28.42
CA ALA A 412 12.73 12.96 29.19
C ALA A 412 11.58 12.63 28.23
N TYR A 413 10.82 11.60 28.54
CA TYR A 413 9.67 11.21 27.71
C TYR A 413 8.47 10.83 28.56
N TYR A 414 7.29 11.01 27.96
CA TYR A 414 6.01 10.57 28.47
C TYR A 414 5.17 10.06 27.32
N ASP A 415 4.79 8.80 27.37
CA ASP A 415 3.92 8.13 26.42
C ASP A 415 2.62 7.69 27.11
N ARG A 416 1.49 8.02 26.52
CA ARG A 416 0.20 7.52 26.93
C ARG A 416 -0.53 6.94 25.72
N GLN A 417 -0.97 5.72 25.83
CA GLN A 417 -1.78 5.04 24.83
C GLN A 417 -3.06 4.50 25.47
N THR A 418 -4.20 4.93 24.96
CA THR A 418 -5.51 4.39 25.32
C THR A 418 -6.06 3.64 24.12
N ASN A 419 -6.42 2.38 24.32
CA ASN A 419 -6.99 1.52 23.31
C ASN A 419 -8.38 1.07 23.74
N THR A 420 -9.39 1.35 22.92
CA THR A 420 -10.80 1.02 23.18
C THR A 420 -11.31 0.09 22.08
N PRO A 421 -11.61 -1.19 22.39
CA PRO A 421 -12.22 -2.09 21.43
C PRO A 421 -13.55 -1.57 20.90
N LEU A 422 -13.84 -1.81 19.62
CA LEU A 422 -15.11 -1.44 19.01
C LEU A 422 -16.25 -2.38 19.43
N LEU A 423 -15.90 -3.65 19.66
CA LEU A 423 -16.81 -4.69 20.11
C LEU A 423 -16.48 -5.05 21.56
N SER A 424 -17.48 -5.03 22.44
CA SER A 424 -17.32 -5.41 23.85
C SER A 424 -16.89 -6.87 24.04
N SER A 425 -17.18 -7.74 23.07
CA SER A 425 -16.72 -9.12 23.04
C SER A 425 -15.21 -9.27 22.76
N SER A 426 -14.58 -8.24 22.21
CA SER A 426 -13.14 -8.26 21.83
C SER A 426 -12.20 -7.85 22.98
N GLY A 427 -12.72 -7.42 24.11
CA GLY A 427 -11.93 -7.03 25.27
C GLY A 427 -12.42 -5.75 25.95
N TYR A 428 -11.65 -5.29 26.93
CA TYR A 428 -11.92 -4.07 27.68
C TYR A 428 -11.01 -2.92 27.23
N PRO A 429 -11.42 -1.66 27.44
CA PRO A 429 -10.52 -0.51 27.24
C PRO A 429 -9.27 -0.63 28.10
N THR A 430 -8.12 -0.40 27.48
CA THR A 430 -6.82 -0.45 28.15
C THR A 430 -6.13 0.90 28.02
N THR A 431 -5.44 1.32 29.08
CA THR A 431 -4.60 2.51 29.06
C THR A 431 -3.21 2.15 29.56
N THR A 432 -2.21 2.39 28.73
CA THR A 432 -0.81 2.23 29.09
C THR A 432 -0.18 3.61 29.23
N GLN A 433 0.59 3.81 30.28
CA GLN A 433 1.37 5.03 30.50
C GLN A 433 2.81 4.63 30.76
N ASP A 434 3.72 5.29 30.08
CA ASP A 434 5.16 5.09 30.23
C ASP A 434 5.82 6.47 30.34
N PHE A 435 6.70 6.62 31.31
CA PHE A 435 7.50 7.82 31.46
C PHE A 435 8.90 7.46 31.91
N GLY A 436 9.84 8.24 31.46
CA GLY A 436 11.22 7.97 31.82
C GLY A 436 12.15 9.10 31.50
N VAL A 437 13.34 8.98 32.06
CA VAL A 437 14.46 9.88 31.80
C VAL A 437 15.64 9.02 31.41
N SER A 438 16.26 9.33 30.28
CA SER A 438 17.45 8.65 29.79
C SER A 438 18.60 9.63 29.59
N LEU A 439 19.81 9.17 29.88
CA LEU A 439 21.04 9.92 29.67
C LEU A 439 21.84 9.23 28.57
N LYS A 440 22.01 9.91 27.45
CA LYS A 440 22.78 9.40 26.31
C LYS A 440 24.17 10.02 26.30
N PHE A 441 25.19 9.17 26.40
CA PHE A 441 26.57 9.53 26.25
C PHE A 441 27.10 9.06 24.89
N SER A 442 27.60 10.00 24.07
CA SER A 442 28.18 9.70 22.74
C SER A 442 29.69 9.93 22.80
N LEU A 443 30.46 8.85 22.70
CA LEU A 443 31.91 8.91 22.52
C LEU A 443 32.18 9.23 21.04
N THR A 444 32.47 10.49 20.76
CA THR A 444 33.05 10.87 19.46
C THR A 444 34.58 10.70 19.57
N ARG A 445 35.14 9.90 18.68
CA ARG A 445 36.59 9.88 18.43
C ARG A 445 37.03 11.14 17.75
#